data_e32fcc143d0224b290d8c18361606704
#
_entry.id   e32fcc143d0224b290d8c18361606704
#
_cell.length_a   1.000
_cell.length_b   1.000
_cell.length_c   1.000
_cell.angle_alpha   90.00
_cell.angle_beta   90.00
_cell.angle_gamma   90.00
#
_symmetry.space_group_name_H-M   'P 1'
#
loop_
_entity.id
_entity.type
_entity.pdbx_description
1 polymer ?
#
loop_
_entity_poly.entity_id
_entity_poly.type
_entity_poly.pdbx_seq_one_letter_code
_entity_poly.pdbx_strand_id
1 'polypeptide(L)'
;MNPLEHWKSIIAGAVGGGLVLALVIGGLSSGSESPQVAEPEPDQTEEVATETEEPEVEEETEVSQPPACSLEDLENDPRILQLQAAVINPGTDELIYDVGAGVPARTASVMKLVTAAAALESLGPNYRVETRVYADSQDPTKLYFVGAGDITLSRTGPGTQSIYRDAPKLSSLAFQVNQYVSNMQAPEQETEPDTEPGTEPEVDPGVQPTPEPEPFTQEITEIVLDSSLWGGVDGSGQWEKNWNLEGIQDGWMSQASALQVDGDRNQPNRLLSSRSDAPVERAGIWFRDAIGDNAATASLSYGVAPADAVEVASVLSEPIKEWIRIMLLESDNTTAEALARLISYDAGFDGSDFESIEPAYKSVLRSTGLNVDELVIEDGSGLSAYSAVSPEFIARLMELVVEGYPNYENILNALPVAGESGSLRNRFSEGELSNAAGSILAKTGWIRTGYSLAGTMTANDGTELVFAVYNLGDVSIANRDALDEFVYGIYDCGADLGN
;
A
#
# COMPACT_ATOMS: atom_id res chain seq x y z
N MET A 1 -5.90 -15.80 -19.41
CA MET A 1 -5.60 -14.56 -20.14
C MET A 1 -4.52 -13.87 -19.35
N ASN A 2 -3.42 -13.49 -20.02
CA ASN A 2 -2.27 -12.88 -19.36
C ASN A 2 -2.65 -11.47 -18.88
N PRO A 3 -2.39 -11.06 -17.63
CA PRO A 3 -2.69 -9.72 -17.12
C PRO A 3 -2.14 -8.58 -17.98
N LEU A 4 -1.02 -8.82 -18.68
CA LEU A 4 -0.38 -7.88 -19.61
C LEU A 4 -1.22 -7.57 -20.85
N GLU A 5 -2.12 -8.46 -21.29
CA GLU A 5 -2.97 -8.18 -22.46
C GLU A 5 -4.17 -7.28 -22.11
N HIS A 6 -4.66 -7.37 -20.88
CA HIS A 6 -5.70 -6.46 -20.41
C HIS A 6 -5.17 -5.02 -20.24
N TRP A 7 -3.93 -4.92 -19.83
CA TRP A 7 -3.20 -3.65 -19.71
C TRP A 7 -3.01 -2.92 -21.05
N LYS A 8 -2.77 -3.67 -22.13
CA LYS A 8 -2.67 -3.09 -23.50
C LYS A 8 -4.00 -2.51 -24.01
N SER A 9 -5.13 -3.05 -23.56
CA SER A 9 -6.45 -2.57 -23.95
C SER A 9 -6.83 -1.24 -23.29
N ILE A 10 -6.34 -0.98 -22.07
CA ILE A 10 -6.58 0.27 -21.34
C ILE A 10 -5.83 1.46 -22.00
N ILE A 11 -4.61 1.21 -22.49
CA ILE A 11 -3.79 2.23 -23.17
C ILE A 11 -4.37 2.61 -24.57
N ALA A 12 -4.99 1.65 -25.27
CA ALA A 12 -5.57 1.92 -26.59
C ALA A 12 -6.86 2.78 -26.57
N GLY A 13 -7.54 2.86 -25.41
CA GLY A 13 -8.76 3.66 -25.24
C GLY A 13 -8.51 5.17 -25.00
N ALA A 14 -7.31 5.54 -24.57
CA ALA A 14 -6.98 6.92 -24.19
C ALA A 14 -6.46 7.82 -25.35
N VAL A 15 -6.20 7.27 -26.54
CA VAL A 15 -5.64 7.99 -27.71
C VAL A 15 -6.70 8.51 -28.68
N GLY A 16 -7.98 8.24 -28.44
CA GLY A 16 -9.09 8.51 -29.37
C GLY A 16 -9.90 9.84 -29.17
N GLY A 17 -9.47 10.75 -28.32
CA GLY A 17 -10.32 11.90 -27.96
C GLY A 17 -9.66 13.28 -27.92
N GLY A 18 -8.79 13.62 -28.86
CA GLY A 18 -8.13 14.93 -28.81
C GLY A 18 -7.70 15.52 -30.15
N LEU A 19 -8.61 15.67 -31.08
CA LEU A 19 -8.36 16.46 -32.31
C LEU A 19 -9.69 17.07 -32.77
N VAL A 20 -9.89 18.34 -32.48
CA VAL A 20 -10.55 19.40 -33.27
C VAL A 20 -10.69 20.64 -32.37
N LEU A 21 -9.87 21.63 -32.51
CA LEU A 21 -10.19 23.03 -32.80
C LEU A 21 -8.93 23.91 -32.76
N ALA A 22 -8.34 24.13 -33.89
CA ALA A 22 -7.48 25.28 -34.12
C ALA A 22 -7.85 25.87 -35.48
N LEU A 23 -8.50 26.98 -35.49
CA LEU A 23 -8.53 27.89 -36.66
C LEU A 23 -8.83 29.34 -36.25
N VAL A 24 -7.84 30.17 -36.58
CA VAL A 24 -7.96 31.55 -37.12
C VAL A 24 -8.24 32.69 -36.15
N ILE A 25 -7.30 33.61 -36.10
CA ILE A 25 -7.32 35.01 -36.53
C ILE A 25 -5.91 35.58 -36.20
N GLY A 26 -5.22 36.04 -37.03
CA GLY A 26 -4.77 36.90 -38.03
C GLY A 26 -4.71 38.38 -37.67
N GLY A 27 -3.47 38.97 -37.81
CA GLY A 27 -3.44 40.33 -38.29
C GLY A 27 -2.68 41.40 -37.48
N LEU A 28 -1.54 41.87 -38.09
CA LEU A 28 -1.06 43.25 -38.16
C LEU A 28 -0.30 43.85 -36.94
N SER A 29 1.01 43.97 -37.00
CA SER A 29 1.94 44.94 -37.65
C SER A 29 2.16 46.27 -36.91
N SER A 30 3.39 46.58 -36.79
CA SER A 30 4.22 47.81 -36.76
C SER A 30 5.04 47.99 -35.49
N GLY A 31 6.35 48.05 -35.46
CA GLY A 31 7.27 48.85 -36.20
C GLY A 31 7.73 50.09 -35.41
N SER A 32 8.97 50.07 -34.91
CA SER A 32 9.87 51.24 -34.77
C SER A 32 11.12 50.88 -33.96
N GLU A 33 12.22 50.74 -34.58
CA GLU A 33 13.42 51.55 -34.66
C GLU A 33 14.12 51.95 -33.36
N SER A 34 15.39 51.60 -33.38
CA SER A 34 16.51 51.93 -32.48
C SER A 34 16.79 53.42 -32.35
N PRO A 35 17.63 53.89 -31.41
CA PRO A 35 18.99 54.17 -31.88
C PRO A 35 20.14 53.73 -30.96
N GLN A 36 21.24 53.42 -31.60
CA GLN A 36 22.61 53.31 -31.09
C GLN A 36 23.14 54.65 -30.53
N VAL A 37 23.97 54.63 -29.52
CA VAL A 37 24.97 55.66 -29.24
C VAL A 37 26.27 54.99 -28.87
N ALA A 38 27.34 55.54 -29.44
CA ALA A 38 28.70 55.09 -29.65
C ALA A 38 29.58 55.07 -28.39
N GLU A 39 30.66 54.29 -28.52
CA GLU A 39 31.89 54.29 -27.76
C GLU A 39 32.60 55.66 -27.76
N PRO A 40 33.56 55.90 -26.83
CA PRO A 40 34.91 56.14 -27.28
C PRO A 40 36.02 55.36 -26.50
N GLU A 41 36.96 54.85 -27.24
CA GLU A 41 38.32 54.51 -26.88
C GLU A 41 39.19 55.79 -26.98
N PRO A 42 40.54 55.67 -26.72
CA PRO A 42 41.33 55.26 -25.56
C PRO A 42 42.29 56.36 -25.10
N ASP A 43 43.01 56.16 -24.01
CA ASP A 43 44.33 56.88 -23.87
C ASP A 43 45.36 55.96 -23.17
N GLN A 44 46.55 55.87 -23.83
CA GLN A 44 47.69 55.13 -23.42
C GLN A 44 48.54 55.99 -22.47
N THR A 45 49.03 55.42 -21.39
CA THR A 45 50.30 55.85 -20.81
C THR A 45 51.07 54.62 -20.35
N GLU A 46 52.26 54.45 -20.99
CA GLU A 46 53.33 53.55 -20.58
C GLU A 46 53.88 53.95 -19.21
N GLU A 47 54.15 52.99 -18.35
CA GLU A 47 55.28 53.07 -17.40
C GLU A 47 55.92 51.69 -17.20
N VAL A 48 57.22 51.72 -17.18
CA VAL A 48 58.24 50.69 -17.38
C VAL A 48 58.52 49.94 -16.06
N ALA A 49 58.61 48.65 -16.15
CA ALA A 49 59.45 47.63 -15.52
C ALA A 49 59.77 47.67 -14.03
N THR A 50 59.59 46.54 -13.39
CA THR A 50 60.71 45.77 -12.84
C THR A 50 60.32 44.33 -12.59
N GLU A 51 61.02 43.41 -13.25
CA GLU A 51 60.98 41.97 -13.03
C GLU A 51 61.41 41.66 -11.61
N THR A 52 60.54 40.87 -10.93
CA THR A 52 61.02 40.04 -9.83
C THR A 52 60.32 38.68 -10.06
N GLU A 53 61.06 37.69 -10.50
CA GLU A 53 60.69 36.31 -10.61
C GLU A 53 60.36 35.75 -9.21
N GLU A 54 59.12 35.51 -8.93
CA GLU A 54 58.66 34.49 -7.92
C GLU A 54 58.40 33.18 -8.65
N PRO A 55 58.73 32.03 -8.04
CA PRO A 55 58.49 30.72 -8.70
C PRO A 55 57.01 30.46 -8.85
N GLU A 56 56.57 30.20 -10.08
CA GLU A 56 55.24 29.57 -10.39
C GLU A 56 55.15 28.26 -9.64
N VAL A 57 54.30 28.24 -8.63
CA VAL A 57 53.70 27.00 -8.14
C VAL A 57 52.71 26.57 -9.21
N GLU A 58 53.06 25.58 -10.01
CA GLU A 58 52.10 24.85 -10.82
C GLU A 58 51.09 24.27 -9.86
N GLU A 59 49.91 24.88 -9.76
CA GLU A 59 48.71 24.21 -9.28
C GLU A 59 48.44 23.08 -10.28
N GLU A 60 48.86 21.85 -9.93
CA GLU A 60 48.32 20.64 -10.54
C GLU A 60 46.83 20.69 -10.31
N THR A 61 46.05 21.16 -11.29
CA THR A 61 44.63 20.85 -11.40
C THR A 61 44.56 19.33 -11.50
N GLU A 62 44.19 18.68 -10.40
CA GLU A 62 43.73 17.30 -10.45
C GLU A 62 42.60 17.27 -11.49
N VAL A 63 42.93 16.81 -12.70
CA VAL A 63 41.98 16.41 -13.69
C VAL A 63 41.34 15.17 -13.07
N SER A 64 40.16 15.33 -12.41
CA SER A 64 39.38 14.22 -11.96
C SER A 64 39.17 13.29 -13.17
N GLN A 65 39.72 12.09 -13.09
CA GLN A 65 39.45 11.08 -14.12
C GLN A 65 37.94 10.92 -14.14
N PRO A 66 37.30 10.86 -15.33
CA PRO A 66 35.90 10.54 -15.40
C PRO A 66 35.67 9.18 -14.68
N PRO A 67 34.55 9.01 -14.01
CA PRO A 67 34.23 7.75 -13.34
C PRO A 67 34.46 6.57 -14.29
N ALA A 68 35.02 5.47 -13.79
CA ALA A 68 35.38 4.31 -14.61
C ALA A 68 34.13 3.70 -15.31
N CYS A 69 32.94 3.98 -14.79
CA CYS A 69 31.64 3.66 -15.39
C CYS A 69 30.75 4.91 -15.37
N SER A 70 30.12 5.25 -16.49
CA SER A 70 29.27 6.43 -16.65
C SER A 70 27.85 6.02 -17.07
N LEU A 71 26.83 6.60 -16.42
CA LEU A 71 25.42 6.47 -16.81
C LEU A 71 24.94 7.64 -17.68
N GLU A 72 25.83 8.55 -18.14
CA GLU A 72 25.47 9.78 -18.86
C GLU A 72 24.61 9.52 -20.11
N ASP A 73 24.92 8.48 -20.87
CA ASP A 73 24.12 8.12 -22.05
C ASP A 73 22.69 7.66 -21.68
N LEU A 74 22.55 6.96 -20.55
CA LEU A 74 21.25 6.50 -20.02
C LEU A 74 20.47 7.66 -19.40
N GLU A 75 21.12 8.60 -18.72
CA GLU A 75 20.48 9.82 -18.21
C GLU A 75 19.93 10.69 -19.34
N ASN A 76 20.67 10.78 -20.46
CA ASN A 76 20.30 11.57 -21.63
C ASN A 76 19.37 10.83 -22.60
N ASP A 77 18.91 9.62 -22.29
CA ASP A 77 17.91 8.92 -23.07
C ASP A 77 16.62 9.75 -23.13
N PRO A 78 16.07 10.06 -24.32
CA PRO A 78 14.86 10.88 -24.45
C PRO A 78 13.62 10.27 -23.80
N ARG A 79 13.65 8.99 -23.39
CA ARG A 79 12.61 8.30 -22.63
C ARG A 79 12.74 8.58 -21.12
N ILE A 80 13.83 9.10 -20.65
CA ILE A 80 14.02 9.63 -19.30
C ILE A 80 13.57 11.10 -19.34
N LEU A 81 12.41 11.38 -18.74
CA LEU A 81 11.79 12.73 -18.81
C LEU A 81 12.39 13.67 -17.75
N GLN A 82 12.37 13.23 -16.51
CA GLN A 82 13.01 13.89 -15.39
C GLN A 82 13.51 12.81 -14.43
N LEU A 83 14.81 12.60 -14.43
CA LEU A 83 15.48 11.65 -13.56
C LEU A 83 15.63 12.24 -12.15
N GLN A 84 15.36 11.42 -11.14
CA GLN A 84 15.89 11.57 -9.80
C GLN A 84 16.39 10.20 -9.34
N ALA A 85 17.60 10.15 -8.78
CA ALA A 85 18.20 8.90 -8.38
C ALA A 85 19.16 9.07 -7.18
N ALA A 86 19.17 8.05 -6.34
CA ALA A 86 20.13 7.86 -5.27
C ALA A 86 20.62 6.41 -5.31
N VAL A 87 21.95 6.21 -5.28
CA VAL A 87 22.56 4.89 -5.08
C VAL A 87 23.56 4.99 -3.93
N ILE A 88 23.40 4.12 -2.95
CA ILE A 88 24.28 4.05 -1.79
C ILE A 88 25.01 2.70 -1.79
N ASN A 89 26.27 2.72 -1.44
CA ASN A 89 27.03 1.52 -1.12
C ASN A 89 26.97 1.28 0.41
N PRO A 90 26.16 0.33 0.90
CA PRO A 90 26.03 0.08 2.34
C PRO A 90 27.34 -0.31 3.01
N GLY A 91 28.30 -0.87 2.27
CA GLY A 91 29.61 -1.25 2.81
C GLY A 91 30.50 -0.06 3.19
N THR A 92 30.25 1.14 2.60
CA THR A 92 31.00 2.37 2.83
C THR A 92 30.15 3.51 3.38
N ASP A 93 28.81 3.36 3.44
CA ASP A 93 27.82 4.41 3.77
C ASP A 93 27.88 5.62 2.82
N GLU A 94 28.43 5.44 1.62
CA GLU A 94 28.60 6.51 0.63
C GLU A 94 27.44 6.56 -0.37
N LEU A 95 26.93 7.77 -0.59
CA LEU A 95 26.05 8.08 -1.72
C LEU A 95 26.92 8.17 -2.97
N ILE A 96 27.01 7.07 -3.73
CA ILE A 96 27.92 6.95 -4.89
C ILE A 96 27.31 7.48 -6.20
N TYR A 97 25.99 7.77 -6.20
CA TYR A 97 25.31 8.37 -7.34
C TYR A 97 24.16 9.26 -6.86
N ASP A 98 24.16 10.51 -7.32
CA ASP A 98 23.20 11.55 -6.93
C ASP A 98 22.72 12.34 -8.16
N VAL A 99 21.45 12.17 -8.48
CA VAL A 99 20.74 13.07 -9.42
C VAL A 99 19.50 13.58 -8.72
N GLY A 100 19.62 14.72 -8.03
CA GLY A 100 18.52 15.28 -7.24
C GLY A 100 18.05 14.35 -6.12
N ALA A 101 18.97 13.57 -5.55
CA ALA A 101 18.69 12.52 -4.57
C ALA A 101 17.92 13.03 -3.34
N GLY A 102 18.27 14.22 -2.83
CA GLY A 102 17.65 14.84 -1.67
C GLY A 102 16.35 15.62 -1.98
N VAL A 103 15.84 15.63 -3.21
CA VAL A 103 14.65 16.41 -3.58
C VAL A 103 13.41 15.53 -3.49
N PRO A 104 12.44 15.82 -2.57
CA PRO A 104 11.22 15.06 -2.46
C PRO A 104 10.41 15.06 -3.76
N ALA A 105 9.96 13.88 -4.20
CA ALA A 105 9.18 13.70 -5.41
C ALA A 105 8.17 12.56 -5.27
N ARG A 106 7.33 12.42 -6.28
CA ARG A 106 6.27 11.40 -6.34
C ARG A 106 6.88 10.02 -6.38
N THR A 107 6.63 9.23 -5.36
CA THR A 107 7.17 7.87 -5.25
C THR A 107 6.34 6.82 -5.95
N ALA A 108 5.07 7.14 -6.28
CA ALA A 108 4.10 6.11 -6.61
C ALA A 108 4.16 4.96 -5.57
N SER A 109 3.98 3.71 -5.98
CA SER A 109 3.94 2.57 -5.03
C SER A 109 5.27 2.24 -4.33
N VAL A 110 6.37 2.98 -4.57
CA VAL A 110 7.57 2.93 -3.73
C VAL A 110 7.27 3.46 -2.31
N MET A 111 6.25 4.32 -2.14
CA MET A 111 5.69 4.71 -0.83
C MET A 111 5.44 3.52 0.10
N LYS A 112 5.07 2.37 -0.44
CA LYS A 112 4.79 1.16 0.34
C LYS A 112 6.01 0.62 1.12
N LEU A 113 7.23 1.02 0.76
CA LEU A 113 8.41 0.75 1.58
C LEU A 113 8.35 1.54 2.90
N VAL A 114 7.96 2.82 2.81
CA VAL A 114 7.77 3.69 3.98
C VAL A 114 6.62 3.17 4.85
N THR A 115 5.51 2.77 4.22
CA THR A 115 4.37 2.15 4.91
C THR A 115 4.74 0.86 5.62
N ALA A 116 5.57 0.01 4.98
CA ALA A 116 6.04 -1.23 5.59
C ALA A 116 6.93 -0.96 6.82
N ALA A 117 7.87 -0.03 6.70
CA ALA A 117 8.72 0.39 7.81
C ALA A 117 7.89 0.96 8.97
N ALA A 118 6.98 1.88 8.68
CA ALA A 118 6.10 2.48 9.69
C ALA A 118 5.21 1.43 10.38
N ALA A 119 4.71 0.43 9.65
CA ALA A 119 3.93 -0.66 10.22
C ALA A 119 4.78 -1.55 11.16
N LEU A 120 6.03 -1.81 10.81
CA LEU A 120 6.93 -2.60 11.66
C LEU A 120 7.34 -1.84 12.93
N GLU A 121 7.56 -0.52 12.84
CA GLU A 121 7.87 0.34 13.99
C GLU A 121 6.69 0.51 14.94
N SER A 122 5.48 0.71 14.39
CA SER A 122 4.28 0.94 15.21
C SER A 122 3.71 -0.35 15.75
N LEU A 123 3.36 -1.28 14.87
CA LEU A 123 2.58 -2.47 15.20
C LEU A 123 3.47 -3.70 15.51
N GLY A 124 4.64 -3.76 14.87
CA GLY A 124 5.50 -4.93 14.90
C GLY A 124 5.00 -6.08 13.99
N PRO A 125 5.90 -7.01 13.59
CA PRO A 125 5.62 -8.01 12.56
C PRO A 125 4.54 -9.03 12.94
N ASN A 126 4.31 -9.26 14.22
CA ASN A 126 3.40 -10.27 14.73
C ASN A 126 2.03 -9.73 15.19
N TYR A 127 1.80 -8.45 15.06
CA TYR A 127 0.50 -7.85 15.34
C TYR A 127 -0.59 -8.50 14.48
N ARG A 128 -1.78 -8.73 15.07
CA ARG A 128 -2.95 -9.30 14.40
C ARG A 128 -4.17 -8.46 14.71
N VAL A 129 -4.99 -8.26 13.72
CA VAL A 129 -6.28 -7.57 13.85
C VAL A 129 -7.36 -8.59 14.20
N GLU A 130 -8.23 -8.27 15.16
CA GLU A 130 -9.30 -9.15 15.59
C GLU A 130 -10.68 -8.60 15.18
N THR A 131 -11.35 -9.33 14.29
CA THR A 131 -12.73 -9.03 13.90
C THR A 131 -13.68 -9.73 14.86
N ARG A 132 -14.67 -9.00 15.40
CA ARG A 132 -15.57 -9.48 16.45
C ARG A 132 -17.03 -9.38 16.07
N VAL A 133 -17.84 -10.23 16.70
CA VAL A 133 -19.31 -10.14 16.68
C VAL A 133 -19.80 -10.09 18.13
N TYR A 134 -20.65 -9.12 18.42
CA TYR A 134 -21.28 -8.98 19.72
C TYR A 134 -22.78 -9.16 19.60
N ALA A 135 -23.42 -9.67 20.65
CA ALA A 135 -24.87 -9.64 20.81
C ALA A 135 -25.28 -8.46 21.70
N ASP A 136 -26.41 -7.85 21.42
CA ASP A 136 -26.99 -6.82 22.28
C ASP A 136 -27.35 -7.41 23.65
N SER A 137 -27.03 -6.70 24.73
CA SER A 137 -27.27 -7.17 26.11
C SER A 137 -28.76 -7.25 26.49
N GLN A 138 -29.64 -6.54 25.75
CA GLN A 138 -31.07 -6.47 26.00
C GLN A 138 -31.87 -7.25 24.97
N ASP A 139 -31.32 -7.43 23.76
CA ASP A 139 -31.92 -8.20 22.67
C ASP A 139 -30.89 -9.17 22.05
N PRO A 140 -30.80 -10.40 22.53
CA PRO A 140 -29.80 -11.37 22.07
C PRO A 140 -29.96 -11.78 20.59
N THR A 141 -31.08 -11.40 19.92
CA THR A 141 -31.27 -11.61 18.48
C THR A 141 -30.68 -10.52 17.60
N LYS A 142 -30.22 -9.44 18.21
CA LYS A 142 -29.53 -8.33 17.55
C LYS A 142 -28.03 -8.49 17.69
N LEU A 143 -27.31 -8.53 16.55
CA LEU A 143 -25.86 -8.66 16.50
C LEU A 143 -25.20 -7.38 16.02
N TYR A 144 -23.96 -7.16 16.46
CA TYR A 144 -23.05 -6.14 15.96
C TYR A 144 -21.84 -6.81 15.31
N PHE A 145 -21.67 -6.63 14.01
CA PHE A 145 -20.51 -7.10 13.27
C PHE A 145 -19.50 -5.98 13.21
N VAL A 146 -18.44 -6.07 14.03
CA VAL A 146 -17.49 -4.99 14.31
C VAL A 146 -16.21 -5.19 13.53
N GLY A 147 -15.92 -4.25 12.64
CA GLY A 147 -14.68 -4.16 11.88
C GLY A 147 -13.59 -3.45 12.66
N ALA A 148 -12.45 -4.12 12.83
CA ALA A 148 -11.25 -3.58 13.46
C ALA A 148 -10.13 -3.23 12.47
N GLY A 149 -10.46 -3.13 11.17
CA GLY A 149 -9.50 -2.84 10.12
C GLY A 149 -8.94 -4.07 9.40
N ASP A 150 -9.40 -5.29 9.74
CA ASP A 150 -9.03 -6.48 8.96
C ASP A 150 -9.77 -6.51 7.62
N ILE A 151 -9.06 -6.13 6.56
CA ILE A 151 -9.54 -6.22 5.19
C ILE A 151 -9.33 -7.61 4.58
N THR A 152 -8.62 -8.49 5.28
CA THR A 152 -8.25 -9.82 4.76
C THR A 152 -9.27 -10.89 5.04
N LEU A 153 -10.20 -10.67 6.02
CA LEU A 153 -11.30 -11.57 6.33
C LEU A 153 -11.96 -12.10 5.06
N SER A 154 -12.00 -13.43 4.88
CA SER A 154 -12.35 -14.00 3.57
C SER A 154 -13.66 -14.79 3.58
N ARG A 155 -14.49 -14.54 2.54
CA ARG A 155 -15.70 -15.33 2.28
C ARG A 155 -15.43 -16.63 1.50
N THR A 156 -14.17 -16.91 1.14
CA THR A 156 -13.87 -18.17 0.44
C THR A 156 -14.13 -19.37 1.37
N GLY A 157 -14.65 -20.42 0.78
CA GLY A 157 -14.96 -21.65 1.53
C GLY A 157 -13.72 -22.32 2.13
N PRO A 158 -13.91 -23.26 3.06
CA PRO A 158 -12.81 -24.01 3.65
C PRO A 158 -11.90 -24.65 2.59
N GLY A 159 -10.58 -24.53 2.79
CA GLY A 159 -9.56 -25.03 1.86
C GLY A 159 -9.38 -24.22 0.57
N THR A 160 -10.16 -23.16 0.37
CA THR A 160 -10.00 -22.23 -0.76
C THR A 160 -9.28 -20.97 -0.29
N GLN A 161 -8.23 -20.58 -1.02
CA GLN A 161 -7.49 -19.36 -0.72
C GLN A 161 -8.05 -18.14 -1.49
N SER A 162 -8.05 -17.00 -0.83
CA SER A 162 -8.14 -15.70 -1.49
C SER A 162 -6.73 -15.23 -1.89
N ILE A 163 -6.59 -14.00 -2.36
CA ILE A 163 -5.25 -13.42 -2.55
C ILE A 163 -4.53 -13.23 -1.20
N TYR A 164 -5.29 -13.06 -0.12
CA TYR A 164 -4.78 -13.06 1.24
C TYR A 164 -4.68 -14.50 1.70
N ARG A 165 -3.45 -15.05 1.68
CA ARG A 165 -3.22 -16.45 2.05
C ARG A 165 -3.53 -16.65 3.53
N ASP A 166 -4.12 -17.81 3.83
CA ASP A 166 -4.45 -18.25 5.18
C ASP A 166 -5.32 -17.27 6.00
N ALA A 167 -5.94 -16.33 5.30
CA ALA A 167 -6.84 -15.34 5.87
C ALA A 167 -7.96 -15.99 6.71
N PRO A 168 -8.39 -15.36 7.81
CA PRO A 168 -9.51 -15.82 8.62
C PRO A 168 -10.77 -15.94 7.77
N LYS A 169 -11.62 -16.92 8.12
CA LYS A 169 -12.81 -17.20 7.31
C LYS A 169 -14.07 -16.62 7.93
N LEU A 170 -14.86 -15.95 7.10
CA LEU A 170 -16.20 -15.50 7.47
C LEU A 170 -17.08 -16.64 7.97
N SER A 171 -16.91 -17.84 7.40
CA SER A 171 -17.59 -19.06 7.86
C SER A 171 -17.20 -19.47 9.29
N SER A 172 -16.01 -19.09 9.78
CA SER A 172 -15.59 -19.36 11.16
C SER A 172 -16.34 -18.47 12.16
N LEU A 173 -16.53 -17.18 11.82
CA LEU A 173 -17.41 -16.30 12.60
C LEU A 173 -18.84 -16.79 12.58
N ALA A 174 -19.36 -17.10 11.40
CA ALA A 174 -20.73 -17.62 11.24
C ALA A 174 -20.97 -18.91 12.02
N PHE A 175 -19.99 -19.81 12.06
CA PHE A 175 -20.06 -21.02 12.87
C PHE A 175 -20.20 -20.72 14.37
N GLN A 176 -19.41 -19.78 14.91
CA GLN A 176 -19.50 -19.37 16.31
C GLN A 176 -20.86 -18.71 16.62
N VAL A 177 -21.36 -17.86 15.72
CA VAL A 177 -22.69 -17.25 15.84
C VAL A 177 -23.77 -18.34 15.85
N ASN A 178 -23.69 -19.34 14.97
CA ASN A 178 -24.65 -20.44 14.94
C ASN A 178 -24.61 -21.30 16.21
N GLN A 179 -23.44 -21.45 16.84
CA GLN A 179 -23.34 -22.07 18.18
C GLN A 179 -24.02 -21.21 19.25
N TYR A 180 -23.81 -19.89 19.20
CA TYR A 180 -24.50 -18.96 20.11
C TYR A 180 -26.03 -19.06 19.97
N VAL A 181 -26.55 -19.04 18.74
CA VAL A 181 -28.00 -19.21 18.48
C VAL A 181 -28.50 -20.55 18.99
N SER A 182 -27.76 -21.63 18.78
CA SER A 182 -28.15 -22.96 19.28
C SER A 182 -28.19 -23.02 20.81
N ASN A 183 -27.30 -22.30 21.50
CA ASN A 183 -27.33 -22.23 22.95
C ASN A 183 -28.52 -21.42 23.49
N MET A 184 -28.96 -20.36 22.77
CA MET A 184 -30.16 -19.61 23.11
C MET A 184 -31.42 -20.47 22.97
N GLN A 185 -31.43 -21.42 22.03
CA GLN A 185 -32.57 -22.30 21.75
C GLN A 185 -32.60 -23.53 22.67
N ALA A 186 -31.49 -23.80 23.38
CA ALA A 186 -31.47 -24.92 24.33
C ALA A 186 -32.43 -24.65 25.50
N PRO A 187 -33.35 -25.55 25.83
CA PRO A 187 -34.18 -25.37 27.01
C PRO A 187 -33.30 -25.27 28.25
N GLU A 188 -33.61 -24.32 29.14
CA GLU A 188 -33.02 -24.31 30.46
C GLU A 188 -33.20 -25.72 31.07
N GLN A 189 -32.08 -26.38 31.36
CA GLN A 189 -32.16 -27.61 32.14
C GLN A 189 -32.70 -27.21 33.52
N GLU A 190 -33.99 -27.42 33.73
CA GLU A 190 -34.54 -27.43 35.08
C GLU A 190 -33.68 -28.42 35.85
N THR A 191 -32.90 -27.91 36.79
CA THR A 191 -32.31 -28.75 37.84
C THR A 191 -33.46 -29.41 38.56
N GLU A 192 -33.72 -30.68 38.23
CA GLU A 192 -34.71 -31.47 38.99
C GLU A 192 -34.33 -31.35 40.47
N PRO A 193 -35.24 -30.91 41.32
CA PRO A 193 -34.99 -30.95 42.74
C PRO A 193 -34.76 -32.41 43.12
N ASP A 194 -33.71 -32.70 43.89
CA ASP A 194 -33.41 -34.02 44.45
C ASP A 194 -34.67 -34.66 45.03
N THR A 195 -35.34 -35.46 44.20
CA THR A 195 -36.47 -36.27 44.62
C THR A 195 -35.90 -37.53 45.25
N GLU A 196 -36.15 -37.64 46.55
CA GLU A 196 -35.84 -38.90 47.30
C GLU A 196 -36.44 -40.11 46.57
N PRO A 197 -35.78 -41.24 46.48
CA PRO A 197 -36.24 -42.43 45.78
C PRO A 197 -37.38 -43.07 46.55
N GLY A 198 -38.62 -42.94 46.07
CA GLY A 198 -39.69 -43.73 46.62
C GLY A 198 -41.11 -43.17 46.52
N THR A 199 -41.62 -42.88 45.30
CA THR A 199 -43.06 -43.01 45.02
C THR A 199 -43.28 -42.99 43.52
N GLU A 200 -43.70 -44.09 42.92
CA GLU A 200 -44.17 -44.09 41.52
C GLU A 200 -45.45 -43.21 41.44
N PRO A 201 -45.53 -42.26 40.51
CA PRO A 201 -46.73 -41.46 40.32
C PRO A 201 -47.79 -42.33 39.68
N GLU A 202 -48.98 -42.41 40.29
CA GLU A 202 -50.20 -42.95 39.67
C GLU A 202 -50.52 -42.10 38.44
N VAL A 203 -50.47 -42.69 37.26
CA VAL A 203 -50.87 -42.08 36.01
C VAL A 203 -52.38 -42.01 35.95
N ASP A 204 -52.98 -40.83 36.12
CA ASP A 204 -54.40 -40.58 35.90
C ASP A 204 -54.73 -40.76 34.37
N PRO A 205 -55.54 -41.72 33.95
CA PRO A 205 -55.80 -41.97 32.53
C PRO A 205 -56.63 -40.86 31.84
N GLY A 206 -56.93 -39.77 32.48
CA GLY A 206 -57.73 -38.64 31.97
C GLY A 206 -56.92 -37.39 31.54
N VAL A 207 -55.59 -37.32 31.76
CA VAL A 207 -54.84 -36.19 31.39
C VAL A 207 -54.31 -36.32 29.92
N GLN A 208 -54.88 -35.52 29.03
CA GLN A 208 -54.32 -35.39 27.67
C GLN A 208 -52.88 -34.92 27.79
N PRO A 209 -51.91 -35.46 26.98
CA PRO A 209 -50.52 -34.94 26.98
C PRO A 209 -50.58 -33.46 26.62
N THR A 210 -49.97 -32.66 27.48
CA THR A 210 -49.71 -31.25 27.19
C THR A 210 -48.95 -31.22 25.84
N PRO A 211 -49.39 -30.43 24.86
CA PRO A 211 -48.62 -30.32 23.61
C PRO A 211 -47.19 -29.98 23.97
N GLU A 212 -46.23 -30.73 23.41
CA GLU A 212 -44.82 -30.36 23.51
C GLU A 212 -44.69 -28.89 23.11
N PRO A 213 -44.01 -28.06 23.89
CA PRO A 213 -43.76 -26.67 23.51
C PRO A 213 -43.11 -26.66 22.12
N GLU A 214 -43.68 -25.93 21.20
CA GLU A 214 -43.07 -25.69 19.88
C GLU A 214 -41.66 -25.22 20.14
N PRO A 215 -40.63 -25.74 19.44
CA PRO A 215 -39.27 -25.30 19.65
C PRO A 215 -39.20 -23.78 19.42
N PHE A 216 -38.78 -23.05 20.42
CA PHE A 216 -38.53 -21.61 20.33
C PHE A 216 -37.38 -21.42 19.32
N THR A 217 -37.69 -21.11 18.08
CA THR A 217 -36.68 -20.73 17.06
C THR A 217 -36.40 -19.25 17.21
N GLN A 218 -35.47 -18.92 18.06
CA GLN A 218 -34.90 -17.55 18.07
C GLN A 218 -33.93 -17.44 16.92
N GLU A 219 -34.28 -16.69 15.88
CA GLU A 219 -33.43 -16.33 14.75
C GLU A 219 -32.85 -14.95 15.02
N ILE A 220 -31.71 -14.65 14.38
CA ILE A 220 -31.13 -13.30 14.36
C ILE A 220 -32.06 -12.40 13.55
N THR A 221 -32.46 -11.28 14.13
CA THR A 221 -33.43 -10.34 13.54
C THR A 221 -32.75 -9.12 12.92
N GLU A 222 -31.57 -8.72 13.46
CA GLU A 222 -30.81 -7.56 12.99
C GLU A 222 -29.29 -7.82 13.09
N ILE A 223 -28.57 -7.36 12.10
CA ILE A 223 -27.10 -7.27 12.12
C ILE A 223 -26.71 -5.81 11.89
N VAL A 224 -26.17 -5.19 12.93
CA VAL A 224 -25.62 -3.83 12.90
C VAL A 224 -24.18 -3.90 12.41
N LEU A 225 -23.86 -3.16 11.38
CA LEU A 225 -22.53 -3.08 10.79
C LEU A 225 -21.76 -1.91 11.42
N ASP A 226 -20.74 -2.25 12.19
CA ASP A 226 -19.89 -1.27 12.88
C ASP A 226 -18.55 -1.13 12.19
N SER A 227 -18.37 -0.02 11.46
CA SER A 227 -17.13 0.38 10.81
C SER A 227 -16.51 1.64 11.45
N SER A 228 -16.93 1.96 12.66
CA SER A 228 -16.66 3.25 13.33
C SER A 228 -15.18 3.50 13.63
N LEU A 229 -14.31 2.48 13.64
CA LEU A 229 -12.89 2.62 13.95
C LEU A 229 -12.18 3.65 13.04
N TRP A 230 -12.58 3.72 11.77
CA TRP A 230 -12.04 4.68 10.79
C TRP A 230 -13.09 5.72 10.35
N GLY A 231 -14.06 6.06 11.20
CA GLY A 231 -15.21 6.87 10.81
C GLY A 231 -16.23 6.07 9.99
N GLY A 232 -17.19 6.75 9.37
CA GLY A 232 -18.18 6.06 8.53
C GLY A 232 -19.17 5.19 9.30
N VAL A 233 -19.66 5.69 10.45
CA VAL A 233 -20.72 5.04 11.24
C VAL A 233 -22.02 4.84 10.45
N ASP A 234 -22.17 5.48 9.31
CA ASP A 234 -23.24 5.36 8.34
C ASP A 234 -22.95 4.30 7.25
N GLY A 235 -21.85 3.57 7.38
CA GLY A 235 -21.40 2.58 6.41
C GLY A 235 -20.64 3.16 5.22
N SER A 236 -20.37 4.47 5.20
CA SER A 236 -19.57 5.08 4.15
C SER A 236 -18.10 4.64 4.25
N GLY A 237 -17.53 4.26 3.13
CA GLY A 237 -16.08 4.13 2.98
C GLY A 237 -15.44 5.46 2.63
N GLN A 238 -14.15 5.60 2.87
CA GLN A 238 -13.39 6.80 2.57
C GLN A 238 -12.63 6.68 1.26
N TRP A 239 -12.53 7.81 0.54
CA TRP A 239 -11.78 7.93 -0.70
C TRP A 239 -10.92 9.19 -0.65
N GLU A 240 -9.62 9.05 -0.87
CA GLU A 240 -8.74 10.22 -0.93
C GLU A 240 -9.09 11.05 -2.18
N LYS A 241 -9.22 12.36 -1.99
CA LYS A 241 -9.74 13.30 -3.02
C LYS A 241 -8.94 13.33 -4.33
N ASN A 242 -7.66 12.95 -4.27
CA ASN A 242 -6.76 12.95 -5.41
C ASN A 242 -6.64 11.56 -6.09
N TRP A 243 -7.31 10.54 -5.55
CA TRP A 243 -7.30 9.23 -6.19
C TRP A 243 -8.21 9.20 -7.41
N ASN A 244 -7.82 8.44 -8.41
CA ASN A 244 -8.64 8.21 -9.58
C ASN A 244 -9.78 7.23 -9.24
N LEU A 245 -11.04 7.68 -9.40
CA LEU A 245 -12.23 6.85 -9.14
C LEU A 245 -12.33 5.58 -10.02
N GLU A 246 -11.66 5.55 -11.17
CA GLU A 246 -11.58 4.35 -12.02
C GLU A 246 -10.97 3.17 -11.26
N GLY A 247 -10.18 3.41 -10.21
CA GLY A 247 -9.55 2.39 -9.38
C GLY A 247 -10.51 1.37 -8.78
N ILE A 248 -11.74 1.77 -8.46
CA ILE A 248 -12.78 0.89 -7.95
C ILE A 248 -13.19 -0.13 -9.02
N GLN A 249 -13.46 0.32 -10.24
CA GLN A 249 -13.93 -0.54 -11.34
C GLN A 249 -12.80 -1.36 -11.97
N ASP A 250 -11.64 -0.75 -12.14
CA ASP A 250 -10.43 -1.42 -12.63
C ASP A 250 -9.87 -2.42 -11.60
N GLY A 251 -10.28 -2.29 -10.35
CA GLY A 251 -10.05 -3.29 -9.33
C GLY A 251 -8.70 -3.22 -8.63
N TRP A 252 -8.02 -2.08 -8.68
CA TRP A 252 -6.73 -1.92 -8.00
C TRP A 252 -6.83 -1.13 -6.68
N MET A 253 -8.03 -0.64 -6.31
CA MET A 253 -8.29 0.04 -5.04
C MET A 253 -9.73 -0.16 -4.58
N SER A 254 -9.98 -0.28 -3.27
CA SER A 254 -11.30 -0.17 -2.63
C SER A 254 -11.40 1.11 -1.82
N GLN A 255 -12.61 1.52 -1.46
CA GLN A 255 -12.78 2.53 -0.43
C GLN A 255 -12.18 2.03 0.90
N ALA A 256 -11.54 2.91 1.66
CA ALA A 256 -11.02 2.58 2.98
C ALA A 256 -12.20 2.50 3.97
N SER A 257 -12.38 1.35 4.62
CA SER A 257 -13.32 1.16 5.72
C SER A 257 -12.80 0.10 6.68
N ALA A 258 -13.15 0.23 7.96
CA ALA A 258 -12.69 -0.70 8.99
C ALA A 258 -13.34 -2.09 8.91
N LEU A 259 -14.47 -2.20 8.22
CA LEU A 259 -15.21 -3.45 8.02
C LEU A 259 -15.24 -3.79 6.53
N GLN A 260 -14.44 -4.75 6.12
CA GLN A 260 -14.37 -5.28 4.76
C GLN A 260 -14.17 -6.79 4.75
N VAL A 261 -14.50 -7.42 3.63
CA VAL A 261 -14.25 -8.84 3.37
C VAL A 261 -13.54 -8.98 2.04
N ASP A 262 -12.42 -9.73 2.01
CA ASP A 262 -11.57 -9.92 0.82
C ASP A 262 -11.08 -8.57 0.19
N GLY A 263 -10.91 -7.50 0.99
CA GLY A 263 -10.63 -6.16 0.47
C GLY A 263 -11.66 -5.69 -0.54
N ASP A 264 -12.92 -6.03 -0.31
CA ASP A 264 -14.08 -5.73 -1.17
C ASP A 264 -13.98 -6.25 -2.61
N ARG A 265 -13.24 -7.34 -2.88
CA ARG A 265 -13.08 -7.92 -4.22
C ARG A 265 -14.32 -8.68 -4.67
N ASN A 266 -14.77 -8.47 -5.91
CA ASN A 266 -15.80 -9.32 -6.53
C ASN A 266 -15.32 -10.77 -6.72
N GLN A 267 -14.03 -10.96 -7.01
CA GLN A 267 -13.36 -12.25 -7.12
C GLN A 267 -12.23 -12.33 -6.11
N PRO A 268 -12.40 -13.01 -4.96
CA PRO A 268 -11.44 -13.01 -3.86
C PRO A 268 -10.04 -13.51 -4.21
N ASN A 269 -9.95 -14.40 -5.21
CA ASN A 269 -8.70 -15.03 -5.66
C ASN A 269 -8.02 -14.27 -6.83
N ARG A 270 -8.50 -13.06 -7.15
CA ARG A 270 -7.88 -12.22 -8.19
C ARG A 270 -7.36 -10.92 -7.59
N LEU A 271 -6.11 -10.63 -7.90
CA LEU A 271 -5.46 -9.39 -7.47
C LEU A 271 -6.23 -8.17 -7.99
N LEU A 272 -6.39 -8.09 -9.31
CA LEU A 272 -7.23 -7.09 -9.96
C LEU A 272 -8.66 -7.64 -10.08
N SER A 273 -9.55 -7.09 -9.31
CA SER A 273 -10.97 -7.44 -9.26
C SER A 273 -11.76 -6.20 -8.90
N SER A 274 -12.78 -5.88 -9.66
CA SER A 274 -13.64 -4.72 -9.37
C SER A 274 -14.13 -4.73 -7.91
N ARG A 275 -14.31 -3.55 -7.36
CA ARG A 275 -14.81 -3.28 -6.01
C ARG A 275 -16.21 -2.70 -6.09
N SER A 276 -16.85 -2.54 -4.94
CA SER A 276 -18.12 -1.81 -4.82
C SER A 276 -17.88 -0.38 -4.34
N ASP A 277 -18.95 0.38 -4.34
CA ASP A 277 -19.07 1.68 -3.68
C ASP A 277 -19.64 1.57 -2.24
N ALA A 278 -19.91 0.34 -1.77
CA ALA A 278 -20.49 0.06 -0.46
C ALA A 278 -19.82 -1.17 0.21
N PRO A 279 -18.52 -1.11 0.55
CA PRO A 279 -17.77 -2.25 1.08
C PRO A 279 -18.34 -2.79 2.40
N VAL A 280 -18.84 -1.91 3.28
CA VAL A 280 -19.41 -2.27 4.59
C VAL A 280 -20.71 -3.02 4.42
N GLU A 281 -21.62 -2.55 3.57
CA GLU A 281 -22.88 -3.24 3.29
C GLU A 281 -22.63 -4.64 2.72
N ARG A 282 -21.69 -4.74 1.77
CA ARG A 282 -21.32 -6.03 1.18
C ARG A 282 -20.73 -7.00 2.20
N ALA A 283 -19.91 -6.52 3.12
CA ALA A 283 -19.42 -7.36 4.23
C ALA A 283 -20.58 -7.90 5.07
N GLY A 284 -21.57 -7.06 5.38
CA GLY A 284 -22.78 -7.45 6.10
C GLY A 284 -23.61 -8.47 5.35
N ILE A 285 -23.83 -8.29 4.04
CA ILE A 285 -24.57 -9.25 3.20
C ILE A 285 -23.86 -10.62 3.21
N TRP A 286 -22.56 -10.65 2.99
CA TRP A 286 -21.80 -11.89 2.99
C TRP A 286 -21.76 -12.58 4.36
N PHE A 287 -21.73 -11.80 5.44
CA PHE A 287 -21.77 -12.34 6.79
C PHE A 287 -23.15 -12.95 7.10
N ARG A 288 -24.26 -12.27 6.79
CA ARG A 288 -25.62 -12.80 6.90
C ARG A 288 -25.78 -14.10 6.11
N ASP A 289 -25.31 -14.11 4.86
CA ASP A 289 -25.38 -15.29 4.00
C ASP A 289 -24.53 -16.45 4.57
N ALA A 290 -23.39 -16.17 5.22
CA ALA A 290 -22.56 -17.18 5.86
C ALA A 290 -23.20 -17.78 7.13
N ILE A 291 -23.96 -17.01 7.90
CA ILE A 291 -24.77 -17.51 9.02
C ILE A 291 -25.87 -18.45 8.51
N GLY A 292 -26.50 -18.13 7.36
CA GLY A 292 -27.50 -18.95 6.72
C GLY A 292 -28.88 -18.80 7.38
N ASP A 293 -29.60 -19.94 7.56
CA ASP A 293 -31.01 -19.97 7.98
C ASP A 293 -31.24 -19.17 9.27
N ASN A 294 -30.32 -19.20 10.23
CA ASN A 294 -30.45 -18.48 11.50
C ASN A 294 -30.44 -16.95 11.37
N ALA A 295 -30.10 -16.39 10.22
CA ALA A 295 -30.10 -14.96 9.94
C ALA A 295 -30.72 -14.61 8.58
N ALA A 296 -31.38 -15.54 7.92
CA ALA A 296 -31.87 -15.36 6.54
C ALA A 296 -32.76 -14.12 6.38
N THR A 297 -33.52 -13.76 7.40
CA THR A 297 -34.46 -12.62 7.41
C THR A 297 -33.89 -11.40 8.14
N ALA A 298 -32.64 -11.48 8.66
CA ALA A 298 -32.06 -10.41 9.43
C ALA A 298 -31.90 -9.13 8.60
N SER A 299 -32.37 -8.01 9.17
CA SER A 299 -32.13 -6.69 8.59
C SER A 299 -30.67 -6.27 8.78
N LEU A 300 -30.13 -5.48 7.85
CA LEU A 300 -28.82 -4.84 8.00
C LEU A 300 -29.03 -3.37 8.33
N SER A 301 -28.32 -2.88 9.34
CA SER A 301 -28.28 -1.47 9.71
C SER A 301 -26.85 -1.05 10.03
N TYR A 302 -26.63 0.24 10.23
CA TYR A 302 -25.31 0.79 10.59
C TYR A 302 -25.35 1.36 12.00
N GLY A 303 -24.27 1.21 12.74
CA GLY A 303 -24.19 1.74 14.10
C GLY A 303 -22.91 1.33 14.81
N VAL A 304 -22.83 1.69 16.07
CA VAL A 304 -21.69 1.38 16.95
C VAL A 304 -22.14 0.37 17.99
N ALA A 305 -21.35 -0.67 18.22
CA ALA A 305 -21.61 -1.66 19.26
C ALA A 305 -21.59 -0.98 20.64
N PRO A 306 -22.62 -1.16 21.49
CA PRO A 306 -22.64 -0.61 22.83
C PRO A 306 -21.57 -1.27 23.70
N ALA A 307 -21.11 -0.54 24.71
CA ALA A 307 -20.02 -1.00 25.59
C ALA A 307 -20.38 -2.22 26.46
N ASP A 308 -21.67 -2.49 26.63
CA ASP A 308 -22.21 -3.62 27.39
C ASP A 308 -22.65 -4.80 26.51
N ALA A 309 -22.39 -4.73 25.19
CA ALA A 309 -22.64 -5.83 24.29
C ALA A 309 -21.73 -7.04 24.61
N VAL A 310 -22.24 -8.24 24.41
CA VAL A 310 -21.60 -9.50 24.77
C VAL A 310 -20.90 -10.11 23.55
N GLU A 311 -19.60 -10.34 23.62
CA GLU A 311 -18.88 -11.00 22.54
C GLU A 311 -19.36 -12.45 22.34
N VAL A 312 -19.73 -12.78 21.10
CA VAL A 312 -20.26 -14.11 20.73
C VAL A 312 -19.41 -14.81 19.67
N ALA A 313 -18.59 -14.09 18.93
CA ALA A 313 -17.67 -14.64 17.96
C ALA A 313 -16.48 -13.73 17.72
N SER A 314 -15.32 -14.31 17.48
CA SER A 314 -14.14 -13.55 17.01
C SER A 314 -13.22 -14.39 16.13
N VAL A 315 -12.45 -13.72 15.27
CA VAL A 315 -11.36 -14.29 14.49
C VAL A 315 -10.20 -13.30 14.38
N LEU A 316 -8.97 -13.84 14.33
CA LEU A 316 -7.74 -13.07 14.17
C LEU A 316 -7.25 -13.12 12.73
N SER A 317 -6.80 -11.99 12.21
CA SER A 317 -6.10 -11.91 10.92
C SER A 317 -4.80 -12.71 10.93
N GLU A 318 -4.18 -12.93 9.77
CA GLU A 318 -2.76 -13.26 9.71
C GLU A 318 -1.90 -12.10 10.26
N PRO A 319 -0.67 -12.36 10.73
CA PRO A 319 0.18 -11.31 11.27
C PRO A 319 0.56 -10.26 10.21
N ILE A 320 0.82 -9.03 10.65
CA ILE A 320 1.12 -7.87 9.78
C ILE A 320 2.25 -8.14 8.78
N LYS A 321 3.23 -8.96 9.10
CA LYS A 321 4.28 -9.35 8.13
C LYS A 321 3.71 -10.00 6.86
N GLU A 322 2.59 -10.74 6.95
CA GLU A 322 1.93 -11.31 5.77
C GLU A 322 1.18 -10.24 4.95
N TRP A 323 0.67 -9.20 5.62
CA TRP A 323 0.10 -8.04 4.95
C TRP A 323 1.19 -7.23 4.22
N ILE A 324 2.34 -7.01 4.87
CA ILE A 324 3.52 -6.38 4.25
C ILE A 324 3.96 -7.19 3.04
N ARG A 325 3.97 -8.52 3.16
CA ARG A 325 4.36 -9.39 2.05
C ARG A 325 3.45 -9.21 0.82
N ILE A 326 2.13 -9.26 0.96
CA ILE A 326 1.22 -9.07 -0.18
C ILE A 326 1.27 -7.63 -0.71
N MET A 327 1.38 -6.64 0.18
CA MET A 327 1.50 -5.23 -0.16
C MET A 327 2.74 -4.94 -1.03
N LEU A 328 3.89 -5.49 -0.67
CA LEU A 328 5.14 -5.23 -1.40
C LEU A 328 5.24 -6.10 -2.66
N LEU A 329 4.98 -7.40 -2.55
CA LEU A 329 5.13 -8.36 -3.66
C LEU A 329 4.19 -8.08 -4.83
N GLU A 330 2.90 -7.85 -4.53
CA GLU A 330 1.84 -7.67 -5.52
C GLU A 330 1.42 -6.20 -5.67
N SER A 331 2.01 -5.31 -4.87
CA SER A 331 1.69 -3.88 -4.86
C SER A 331 0.23 -3.58 -4.49
N ASP A 332 -0.35 -4.32 -3.54
CA ASP A 332 -1.76 -4.17 -3.16
C ASP A 332 -2.00 -2.84 -2.44
N ASN A 333 -2.81 -1.98 -3.06
CA ASN A 333 -3.09 -0.64 -2.54
C ASN A 333 -4.03 -0.69 -1.33
N THR A 334 -5.04 -1.56 -1.37
CA THR A 334 -6.02 -1.68 -0.28
C THR A 334 -5.34 -2.09 1.03
N THR A 335 -4.36 -2.99 0.95
CA THR A 335 -3.57 -3.38 2.13
C THR A 335 -2.70 -2.23 2.64
N ALA A 336 -2.12 -1.42 1.73
CA ALA A 336 -1.33 -0.27 2.13
C ALA A 336 -2.16 0.77 2.90
N GLU A 337 -3.37 1.07 2.43
CA GLU A 337 -4.27 2.00 3.11
C GLU A 337 -4.77 1.46 4.45
N ALA A 338 -5.07 0.16 4.54
CA ALA A 338 -5.45 -0.46 5.81
C ALA A 338 -4.32 -0.35 6.84
N LEU A 339 -3.08 -0.64 6.45
CA LEU A 339 -1.91 -0.48 7.31
C LEU A 339 -1.72 0.98 7.73
N ALA A 340 -1.85 1.93 6.81
CA ALA A 340 -1.70 3.36 7.11
C ALA A 340 -2.69 3.82 8.19
N ARG A 341 -3.93 3.34 8.11
CA ARG A 341 -4.96 3.65 9.12
C ARG A 341 -4.67 2.98 10.48
N LEU A 342 -4.24 1.72 10.46
CA LEU A 342 -3.85 1.02 11.69
C LEU A 342 -2.65 1.69 12.37
N ILE A 343 -1.64 2.13 11.60
CA ILE A 343 -0.50 2.90 12.11
C ILE A 343 -0.97 4.21 12.74
N SER A 344 -1.84 4.96 12.07
CA SER A 344 -2.37 6.22 12.60
C SER A 344 -3.10 6.00 13.93
N TYR A 345 -3.93 4.98 14.00
CA TYR A 345 -4.67 4.64 15.22
C TYR A 345 -3.74 4.20 16.37
N ASP A 346 -2.78 3.31 16.10
CA ASP A 346 -1.82 2.81 17.10
C ASP A 346 -0.91 3.93 17.63
N ALA A 347 -0.48 4.84 16.76
CA ALA A 347 0.32 6.01 17.12
C ALA A 347 -0.48 7.09 17.90
N GLY A 348 -1.77 6.86 18.16
CA GLY A 348 -2.62 7.74 18.94
C GLY A 348 -3.20 8.94 18.17
N PHE A 349 -3.19 8.89 16.85
CA PHE A 349 -3.86 9.84 15.98
C PHE A 349 -5.27 9.36 15.62
N ASP A 350 -6.08 10.27 15.05
CA ASP A 350 -7.39 9.89 14.54
C ASP A 350 -7.24 9.13 13.21
N GLY A 351 -7.27 7.79 13.24
CA GLY A 351 -7.20 6.94 12.06
C GLY A 351 -8.38 7.10 11.09
N SER A 352 -9.35 7.99 11.40
CA SER A 352 -10.56 8.17 10.59
C SER A 352 -10.35 8.98 9.31
N ASP A 353 -9.23 9.71 9.16
CA ASP A 353 -8.96 10.54 7.99
C ASP A 353 -7.55 10.30 7.41
N PHE A 354 -7.33 10.82 6.19
CA PHE A 354 -6.03 10.75 5.50
C PHE A 354 -5.01 11.73 6.10
N GLU A 355 -5.46 12.83 6.71
CA GLU A 355 -4.58 13.87 7.28
C GLU A 355 -3.80 13.35 8.50
N SER A 356 -4.26 12.27 9.12
CA SER A 356 -3.59 11.61 10.24
C SER A 356 -2.37 10.78 9.85
N ILE A 357 -2.22 10.39 8.58
CA ILE A 357 -1.19 9.44 8.11
C ILE A 357 0.21 10.05 8.22
N GLU A 358 0.42 11.25 7.68
CA GLU A 358 1.74 11.89 7.70
C GLU A 358 2.30 12.08 9.13
N PRO A 359 1.57 12.72 10.08
CA PRO A 359 2.09 12.89 11.42
C PRO A 359 2.31 11.57 12.15
N ALA A 360 1.50 10.54 11.89
CA ALA A 360 1.69 9.21 12.45
C ALA A 360 3.00 8.58 11.95
N TYR A 361 3.24 8.58 10.64
CA TYR A 361 4.46 8.03 10.05
C TYR A 361 5.71 8.76 10.56
N LYS A 362 5.69 10.10 10.57
CA LYS A 362 6.79 10.90 11.14
C LYS A 362 7.04 10.56 12.61
N SER A 363 5.99 10.31 13.38
CA SER A 363 6.11 9.95 14.79
C SER A 363 6.81 8.60 14.98
N VAL A 364 6.35 7.57 14.29
CA VAL A 364 6.86 6.19 14.48
C VAL A 364 8.23 5.97 13.84
N LEU A 365 8.51 6.59 12.68
CA LEU A 365 9.78 6.44 11.98
C LEU A 365 10.92 7.28 12.57
N ARG A 366 10.66 8.20 13.49
CA ARG A 366 11.71 9.05 14.09
C ARG A 366 12.77 8.25 14.84
N SER A 367 12.42 7.08 15.36
CA SER A 367 13.32 6.15 16.05
C SER A 367 14.39 5.55 15.15
N THR A 368 14.14 5.48 13.84
CA THR A 368 15.07 4.89 12.87
C THR A 368 16.29 5.77 12.54
N GLY A 369 16.25 7.05 12.92
CA GLY A 369 17.28 8.03 12.57
C GLY A 369 17.15 8.66 11.19
N LEU A 370 16.17 8.21 10.37
CA LEU A 370 15.89 8.82 9.06
C LEU A 370 15.37 10.26 9.20
N ASN A 371 15.61 11.09 8.18
CA ASN A 371 15.11 12.47 8.11
C ASN A 371 13.61 12.51 7.79
N VAL A 372 12.76 12.21 8.78
CA VAL A 372 11.30 12.17 8.61
C VAL A 372 10.66 13.53 8.33
N ASP A 373 11.37 14.65 8.57
CA ASP A 373 10.79 15.99 8.40
C ASP A 373 10.55 16.34 6.93
N GLU A 374 11.26 15.70 5.99
CA GLU A 374 11.07 15.87 4.55
C GLU A 374 9.87 15.10 3.95
N LEU A 375 9.29 14.17 4.70
CA LEU A 375 8.18 13.35 4.21
C LEU A 375 6.93 14.20 3.97
N VAL A 376 6.30 14.01 2.80
CA VAL A 376 4.96 14.49 2.48
C VAL A 376 4.10 13.28 2.12
N ILE A 377 3.13 12.96 2.96
CA ILE A 377 2.36 11.72 2.86
C ILE A 377 0.87 12.02 2.87
N GLU A 378 0.21 11.83 1.74
CA GLU A 378 -1.24 11.96 1.59
C GLU A 378 -1.96 10.61 1.78
N ASP A 379 -1.26 9.50 1.48
CA ASP A 379 -1.81 8.14 1.53
C ASP A 379 -0.72 7.10 1.80
N GLY A 380 -1.12 5.89 2.19
CA GLY A 380 -0.20 4.78 2.45
C GLY A 380 0.29 4.05 1.19
N SER A 381 -0.40 4.19 0.08
CA SER A 381 -0.14 3.42 -1.16
C SER A 381 0.76 4.14 -2.16
N GLY A 382 0.83 5.48 -2.08
CA GLY A 382 1.48 6.32 -3.08
C GLY A 382 0.67 6.52 -4.36
N LEU A 383 -0.63 6.32 -4.30
CA LEU A 383 -1.55 6.64 -5.41
C LEU A 383 -1.75 8.13 -5.58
N SER A 384 -1.71 8.89 -4.47
CA SER A 384 -1.76 10.34 -4.52
C SER A 384 -0.49 10.89 -5.17
N ALA A 385 -0.66 11.73 -6.18
CA ALA A 385 0.45 12.43 -6.83
C ALA A 385 1.05 13.54 -5.95
N TYR A 386 0.48 13.78 -4.79
CA TYR A 386 0.93 14.79 -3.83
C TYR A 386 1.80 14.20 -2.71
N SER A 387 1.81 12.88 -2.55
CA SER A 387 2.81 12.21 -1.71
C SER A 387 4.20 12.37 -2.35
N ALA A 388 5.18 12.81 -1.54
CA ALA A 388 6.53 13.05 -2.01
C ALA A 388 7.57 12.60 -0.98
N VAL A 389 8.55 11.82 -1.44
CA VAL A 389 9.70 11.36 -0.66
C VAL A 389 10.92 11.40 -1.56
N SER A 390 12.06 11.83 -1.03
CA SER A 390 13.31 11.90 -1.81
C SER A 390 13.84 10.49 -2.14
N PRO A 391 14.55 10.31 -3.27
CA PRO A 391 15.27 9.07 -3.54
C PRO A 391 16.26 8.71 -2.44
N GLU A 392 16.95 9.70 -1.86
CA GLU A 392 17.91 9.49 -0.79
C GLU A 392 17.23 8.90 0.47
N PHE A 393 16.06 9.43 0.88
CA PHE A 393 15.32 8.86 2.00
C PHE A 393 15.01 7.37 1.78
N ILE A 394 14.53 7.03 0.57
CA ILE A 394 14.21 5.64 0.24
C ILE A 394 15.47 4.77 0.20
N ALA A 395 16.58 5.26 -0.37
CA ALA A 395 17.84 4.53 -0.39
C ALA A 395 18.37 4.31 1.04
N ARG A 396 18.33 5.33 1.92
CA ARG A 396 18.70 5.21 3.34
C ARG A 396 17.78 4.24 4.10
N LEU A 397 16.47 4.22 3.79
CA LEU A 397 15.57 3.21 4.33
C LEU A 397 15.99 1.81 3.89
N MET A 398 16.34 1.63 2.63
CA MET A 398 16.79 0.34 2.11
C MET A 398 18.17 -0.06 2.67
N GLU A 399 19.03 0.88 2.99
CA GLU A 399 20.27 0.63 3.72
C GLU A 399 20.00 0.01 5.09
N LEU A 400 19.08 0.58 5.89
CA LEU A 400 18.65 -0.04 7.15
C LEU A 400 18.10 -1.46 6.95
N VAL A 401 17.41 -1.70 5.82
CA VAL A 401 16.88 -3.04 5.50
C VAL A 401 17.99 -4.06 5.29
N VAL A 402 19.03 -3.71 4.51
CA VAL A 402 20.14 -4.65 4.21
C VAL A 402 21.13 -4.77 5.36
N GLU A 403 21.27 -3.75 6.20
CA GLU A 403 22.09 -3.78 7.42
C GLU A 403 21.44 -4.60 8.54
N GLY A 404 20.18 -5.03 8.39
CA GLY A 404 19.48 -5.86 9.35
C GLY A 404 18.89 -5.09 10.52
N TYR A 405 18.41 -3.87 10.30
CA TYR A 405 17.63 -3.14 11.30
C TYR A 405 16.49 -4.03 11.83
N PRO A 406 16.18 -4.02 13.13
CA PRO A 406 15.25 -4.98 13.73
C PRO A 406 13.90 -5.07 12.99
N ASN A 407 13.48 -6.27 12.64
CA ASN A 407 12.26 -6.62 11.91
C ASN A 407 12.23 -6.22 10.42
N TYR A 408 13.23 -5.48 9.89
CA TYR A 408 13.21 -5.03 8.49
C TYR A 408 13.54 -6.15 7.49
N GLU A 409 13.99 -7.32 7.97
CA GLU A 409 14.05 -8.56 7.16
C GLU A 409 12.68 -8.92 6.55
N ASN A 410 11.57 -8.48 7.17
CA ASN A 410 10.22 -8.67 6.62
C ASN A 410 9.98 -7.81 5.37
N ILE A 411 10.64 -6.65 5.23
CA ILE A 411 10.63 -5.84 4.00
C ILE A 411 11.44 -6.57 2.92
N LEU A 412 12.67 -6.92 3.22
CA LEU A 412 13.59 -7.57 2.26
C LEU A 412 12.96 -8.84 1.67
N ASN A 413 12.41 -9.72 2.51
CA ASN A 413 11.78 -10.98 2.12
C ASN A 413 10.47 -10.80 1.35
N ALA A 414 9.89 -9.63 1.36
CA ALA A 414 8.64 -9.30 0.69
C ALA A 414 8.83 -8.60 -0.67
N LEU A 415 10.07 -8.23 -1.03
CA LEU A 415 10.33 -7.53 -2.29
C LEU A 415 10.13 -8.46 -3.50
N PRO A 416 9.59 -7.93 -4.61
CA PRO A 416 9.68 -8.56 -5.91
C PRO A 416 11.13 -8.80 -6.34
N VAL A 417 11.38 -9.93 -7.00
CA VAL A 417 12.69 -10.29 -7.55
C VAL A 417 12.65 -10.16 -9.08
N ALA A 418 13.65 -9.47 -9.64
CA ALA A 418 13.79 -9.25 -11.07
C ALA A 418 13.75 -10.56 -11.86
N GLY A 419 12.89 -10.66 -12.88
CA GLY A 419 12.72 -11.83 -13.71
C GLY A 419 11.98 -13.02 -13.06
N GLU A 420 11.69 -12.99 -11.74
CA GLU A 420 11.22 -14.15 -11.00
C GLU A 420 9.85 -13.98 -10.34
N SER A 421 9.64 -12.90 -9.60
CA SER A 421 8.46 -12.80 -8.73
C SER A 421 7.77 -11.44 -8.72
N GLY A 422 6.53 -11.41 -8.23
CA GLY A 422 5.75 -10.21 -7.97
C GLY A 422 5.63 -9.31 -9.19
N SER A 423 5.70 -8.02 -8.97
CA SER A 423 5.60 -7.00 -10.03
C SER A 423 6.83 -6.93 -10.95
N LEU A 424 7.94 -7.57 -10.59
CA LEU A 424 9.16 -7.68 -11.41
C LEU A 424 9.25 -8.97 -12.21
N ARG A 425 8.30 -9.89 -12.10
CA ARG A 425 8.35 -11.22 -12.74
C ARG A 425 8.66 -11.19 -14.25
N ASN A 426 8.18 -10.19 -14.96
CA ASN A 426 8.35 -10.03 -16.40
C ASN A 426 9.22 -8.80 -16.75
N ARG A 427 9.94 -8.25 -15.79
CA ARG A 427 10.94 -7.20 -16.00
C ARG A 427 12.33 -7.82 -15.78
N PHE A 428 13.36 -7.34 -16.45
CA PHE A 428 14.70 -7.94 -16.42
C PHE A 428 14.69 -9.44 -16.80
N SER A 429 13.86 -9.82 -17.77
CA SER A 429 13.65 -11.22 -18.15
C SER A 429 14.06 -11.54 -19.58
N GLU A 430 14.45 -10.54 -20.38
CA GLU A 430 14.82 -10.69 -21.79
C GLU A 430 16.03 -9.81 -22.13
N GLY A 431 16.78 -10.21 -23.17
CA GLY A 431 17.94 -9.47 -23.65
C GLY A 431 19.05 -9.35 -22.59
N GLU A 432 19.81 -8.26 -22.65
CA GLU A 432 20.90 -7.97 -21.71
C GLU A 432 20.42 -7.78 -20.29
N LEU A 433 19.23 -7.21 -20.10
CA LEU A 433 18.64 -7.01 -18.78
C LEU A 433 18.47 -8.32 -18.01
N SER A 434 18.37 -9.46 -18.70
CA SER A 434 18.24 -10.77 -18.06
C SER A 434 19.49 -11.21 -17.29
N ASN A 435 20.63 -10.55 -17.48
CA ASN A 435 21.82 -10.79 -16.66
C ASN A 435 21.61 -10.35 -15.19
N ALA A 436 20.72 -9.39 -14.95
CA ALA A 436 20.36 -8.92 -13.61
C ALA A 436 19.19 -9.70 -12.98
N ALA A 437 18.64 -10.72 -13.69
CA ALA A 437 17.59 -11.56 -13.14
C ALA A 437 18.05 -12.27 -11.86
N GLY A 438 17.21 -12.23 -10.83
CA GLY A 438 17.54 -12.76 -9.50
C GLY A 438 18.45 -11.88 -8.64
N SER A 439 19.13 -10.88 -9.22
CA SER A 439 20.10 -10.04 -8.49
C SER A 439 19.51 -8.72 -7.98
N ILE A 440 18.33 -8.31 -8.47
CA ILE A 440 17.64 -7.07 -8.07
C ILE A 440 16.38 -7.43 -7.30
N LEU A 441 16.27 -6.97 -6.06
CA LEU A 441 15.10 -7.06 -5.21
C LEU A 441 14.53 -5.65 -5.03
N ALA A 442 13.38 -5.35 -5.64
CA ALA A 442 12.92 -3.97 -5.66
C ALA A 442 11.39 -3.82 -5.70
N LYS A 443 10.92 -2.75 -5.08
CA LYS A 443 9.54 -2.27 -5.18
C LYS A 443 9.38 -1.40 -6.41
N THR A 444 8.39 -1.72 -7.21
CA THR A 444 7.99 -0.95 -8.39
C THR A 444 6.96 0.12 -8.03
N GLY A 445 7.00 1.25 -8.69
CA GLY A 445 5.96 2.28 -8.61
C GLY A 445 5.51 2.77 -9.99
N TRP A 446 4.24 3.06 -10.12
CA TRP A 446 3.66 3.71 -11.28
C TRP A 446 2.41 4.50 -10.91
N ILE A 447 2.39 5.74 -11.36
CA ILE A 447 1.22 6.59 -11.52
C ILE A 447 1.35 7.30 -12.87
N ARG A 448 0.30 7.97 -13.34
CA ARG A 448 0.34 8.68 -14.64
C ARG A 448 1.52 9.65 -14.77
N THR A 449 2.00 10.18 -13.65
CA THR A 449 3.04 11.22 -13.60
C THR A 449 4.41 10.72 -13.15
N GLY A 450 4.65 9.42 -13.15
CA GLY A 450 5.96 8.88 -12.82
C GLY A 450 6.03 7.36 -12.75
N TYR A 451 7.19 6.82 -13.09
CA TYR A 451 7.66 5.49 -12.74
C TYR A 451 8.74 5.58 -11.68
N SER A 452 8.78 4.62 -10.79
CA SER A 452 9.82 4.47 -9.78
C SER A 452 10.22 3.02 -9.59
N LEU A 453 11.46 2.81 -9.15
CA LEU A 453 12.01 1.52 -8.77
C LEU A 453 13.01 1.75 -7.64
N ALA A 454 12.86 1.02 -6.52
CA ALA A 454 13.72 1.18 -5.37
C ALA A 454 13.89 -0.14 -4.62
N GLY A 455 15.09 -0.41 -4.14
CA GLY A 455 15.40 -1.66 -3.47
C GLY A 455 16.90 -1.86 -3.27
N THR A 456 17.29 -3.11 -3.37
CA THR A 456 18.70 -3.54 -3.28
C THR A 456 19.09 -4.40 -4.47
N MET A 457 20.39 -4.46 -4.76
CA MET A 457 20.94 -5.36 -5.75
C MET A 457 22.31 -5.88 -5.36
N THR A 458 22.63 -7.07 -5.82
CA THR A 458 24.02 -7.54 -5.93
C THR A 458 24.48 -7.24 -7.36
N ALA A 459 25.33 -6.26 -7.53
CA ALA A 459 25.81 -5.79 -8.83
C ALA A 459 26.66 -6.86 -9.56
N ASN A 460 26.95 -6.63 -10.82
CA ASN A 460 27.68 -7.58 -11.68
C ASN A 460 29.09 -7.92 -11.15
N ASP A 461 29.71 -6.99 -10.45
CA ASP A 461 31.02 -7.15 -9.79
C ASP A 461 30.93 -7.79 -8.37
N GLY A 462 29.72 -8.06 -7.89
CA GLY A 462 29.43 -8.63 -6.56
C GLY A 462 29.25 -7.58 -5.46
N THR A 463 29.30 -6.29 -5.77
CA THR A 463 29.03 -5.21 -4.80
C THR A 463 27.56 -5.18 -4.44
N GLU A 464 27.26 -5.05 -3.14
CA GLU A 464 25.90 -4.79 -2.68
C GLU A 464 25.59 -3.30 -2.76
N LEU A 465 24.49 -2.94 -3.40
CA LEU A 465 24.01 -1.57 -3.55
C LEU A 465 22.55 -1.47 -3.14
N VAL A 466 22.18 -0.31 -2.59
CA VAL A 466 20.77 0.09 -2.42
C VAL A 466 20.49 1.30 -3.29
N PHE A 467 19.28 1.36 -3.84
CA PHE A 467 18.96 2.39 -4.82
C PHE A 467 17.50 2.83 -4.76
N ALA A 468 17.26 4.06 -5.20
CA ALA A 468 15.95 4.57 -5.55
C ALA A 468 16.04 5.43 -6.80
N VAL A 469 15.26 5.11 -7.83
CA VAL A 469 15.30 5.79 -9.14
C VAL A 469 13.88 6.13 -9.57
N TYR A 470 13.66 7.40 -9.96
CA TYR A 470 12.38 7.94 -10.41
C TYR A 470 12.52 8.55 -11.80
N ASN A 471 11.61 8.21 -12.70
CA ASN A 471 11.44 8.87 -14.00
C ASN A 471 10.09 9.60 -13.98
N LEU A 472 10.12 10.92 -13.84
CA LEU A 472 8.95 11.76 -13.54
C LEU A 472 8.51 12.53 -14.79
N GLY A 473 7.19 12.64 -14.98
CA GLY A 473 6.55 13.32 -16.10
C GLY A 473 5.29 12.61 -16.54
N ASP A 474 4.72 12.97 -17.69
CA ASP A 474 3.60 12.23 -18.29
C ASP A 474 4.14 10.95 -18.95
N VAL A 475 4.20 9.88 -18.17
CA VAL A 475 4.94 8.68 -18.51
C VAL A 475 4.15 7.65 -19.29
N SER A 476 4.85 6.92 -20.15
CA SER A 476 4.39 5.79 -20.94
C SER A 476 5.19 4.52 -20.61
N ILE A 477 4.85 3.38 -21.22
CA ILE A 477 5.61 2.14 -21.08
C ILE A 477 7.08 2.32 -21.50
N ALA A 478 7.37 3.10 -22.52
CA ALA A 478 8.74 3.35 -22.97
C ALA A 478 9.60 4.01 -21.87
N ASN A 479 8.98 4.86 -21.03
CA ASN A 479 9.68 5.49 -19.90
C ASN A 479 9.99 4.48 -18.78
N ARG A 480 9.14 3.45 -18.60
CA ARG A 480 9.41 2.33 -17.71
C ARG A 480 10.61 1.52 -18.21
N ASP A 481 10.60 1.20 -19.51
CA ASP A 481 11.65 0.38 -20.10
C ASP A 481 13.01 1.11 -20.00
N ALA A 482 13.05 2.43 -20.22
CA ALA A 482 14.25 3.23 -19.99
C ALA A 482 14.69 3.25 -18.51
N LEU A 483 13.74 3.25 -17.57
CA LEU A 483 14.07 3.15 -16.15
C LEU A 483 14.70 1.78 -15.83
N ASP A 484 14.23 0.69 -16.45
CA ASP A 484 14.82 -0.63 -16.29
C ASP A 484 16.25 -0.68 -16.85
N GLU A 485 16.47 -0.09 -18.02
CA GLU A 485 17.79 0.02 -18.64
C GLU A 485 18.73 0.86 -17.76
N PHE A 486 18.24 1.94 -17.16
CA PHE A 486 19.02 2.77 -16.24
C PHE A 486 19.44 1.99 -14.99
N VAL A 487 18.51 1.26 -14.36
CA VAL A 487 18.81 0.41 -13.19
C VAL A 487 19.74 -0.75 -13.56
N TYR A 488 19.63 -1.26 -14.77
CA TYR A 488 20.60 -2.23 -15.29
C TYR A 488 21.99 -1.63 -15.43
N GLY A 489 22.11 -0.37 -15.86
CA GLY A 489 23.39 0.37 -15.88
C GLY A 489 24.04 0.46 -14.49
N ILE A 490 23.25 0.71 -13.44
CA ILE A 490 23.73 0.68 -12.04
C ILE A 490 24.26 -0.71 -11.69
N TYR A 491 23.50 -1.77 -12.07
CA TYR A 491 23.91 -3.16 -11.84
C TYR A 491 25.23 -3.50 -12.55
N ASP A 492 25.41 -3.04 -13.77
CA ASP A 492 26.61 -3.32 -14.57
C ASP A 492 27.84 -2.55 -14.09
N CYS A 493 27.66 -1.29 -13.67
CA CYS A 493 28.71 -0.44 -13.11
C CYS A 493 29.22 -0.94 -11.74
N GLY A 494 28.35 -1.40 -10.87
CA GLY A 494 28.72 -1.84 -9.52
C GLY A 494 29.48 -0.76 -8.74
N ALA A 495 30.60 -1.13 -8.13
CA ALA A 495 31.46 -0.22 -7.33
C ALA A 495 32.08 0.90 -8.17
N ASP A 496 32.28 0.69 -9.48
CA ASP A 496 32.92 1.66 -10.37
C ASP A 496 32.03 2.89 -10.65
N LEU A 497 30.77 2.86 -10.24
CA LEU A 497 29.82 3.97 -10.38
C LEU A 497 30.25 5.20 -9.54
N GLY A 498 30.96 5.01 -8.45
CA GLY A 498 31.40 6.06 -7.54
C GLY A 498 32.86 6.51 -7.74
N ASN A 499 33.61 5.96 -8.74
CA ASN A 499 35.02 6.21 -8.94
C ASN A 499 35.30 7.15 -10.11
#